data_617d0dc48bbfd3edf698c21b05f9e970
#
_entry.id   617d0dc48bbfd3edf698c21b05f9e970
#
_cell.length_a   1.000
_cell.length_b   1.000
_cell.length_c   1.000
_cell.angle_alpha   90.00
_cell.angle_beta   90.00
_cell.angle_gamma   90.00
#
_symmetry.space_group_name_H-M   'P 1'
#
loop_
_entity.id
_entity.type
_entity.pdbx_description
1 polymer ?
#
loop_
_entity_poly.entity_id
_entity_poly.type
_entity_poly.pdbx_seq_one_letter_code
_entity_poly.pdbx_strand_id
1 'polypeptide(L)'
;MPRRSKSTLSKRVNRLEKVARPEVKHKAISSGGFATIGSNFGTLIHPQRLQAGTSRDSRVGDKVKSRNIRFQGILKMPANPTNSTCAVRFLVLRSKGQDSTTSDMPNWYGSVDEDKFFVIKDILTQVSAVDGTSTLTGSTLKNIKFNVSTGLRKLQYDGTANQSPLNNEYLIYMFAENQSAEVAYNWTHYYIDN
;
A
#
# COMPACT_ATOMS: atom_id res chain seq x y z
N MET A 1 -20.04 -33.11 -47.45
CA MET A 1 -20.36 -32.28 -46.27
C MET A 1 -19.07 -31.75 -45.67
N PRO A 2 -18.83 -30.42 -45.61
CA PRO A 2 -17.60 -29.87 -45.07
C PRO A 2 -17.58 -30.01 -43.55
N ARG A 3 -16.57 -30.68 -42.99
CA ARG A 3 -16.30 -30.73 -41.54
C ARG A 3 -16.01 -29.32 -41.03
N ARG A 4 -16.97 -28.72 -40.35
CA ARG A 4 -16.75 -27.47 -39.60
C ARG A 4 -15.70 -27.74 -38.53
N SER A 5 -14.54 -27.13 -38.69
CA SER A 5 -13.39 -27.33 -37.79
C SER A 5 -13.71 -26.87 -36.37
N LYS A 6 -13.50 -27.77 -35.40
CA LYS A 6 -13.64 -27.48 -33.95
C LYS A 6 -12.77 -26.29 -33.50
N SER A 7 -11.78 -25.90 -34.32
CA SER A 7 -10.90 -24.75 -34.07
C SER A 7 -11.60 -23.39 -34.03
N THR A 8 -12.74 -23.24 -34.74
CA THR A 8 -13.50 -21.99 -34.79
C THR A 8 -14.29 -21.72 -33.52
N LEU A 9 -14.84 -22.76 -32.91
CA LEU A 9 -15.59 -22.64 -31.63
C LEU A 9 -14.66 -22.28 -30.48
N SER A 10 -13.52 -22.98 -30.35
CA SER A 10 -12.52 -22.70 -29.33
C SER A 10 -11.96 -21.27 -29.45
N LYS A 11 -11.68 -20.79 -30.67
CA LYS A 11 -11.23 -19.41 -30.89
C LYS A 11 -12.31 -18.38 -30.52
N ARG A 12 -13.59 -18.67 -30.77
CA ARG A 12 -14.72 -17.80 -30.40
C ARG A 12 -14.94 -17.78 -28.89
N VAL A 13 -14.87 -18.94 -28.23
CA VAL A 13 -14.96 -19.05 -26.78
C VAL A 13 -13.81 -18.28 -26.12
N ASN A 14 -12.57 -18.50 -26.53
CA ASN A 14 -11.41 -17.78 -26.00
C ASN A 14 -11.49 -16.25 -26.23
N ARG A 15 -12.11 -15.82 -27.35
CA ARG A 15 -12.35 -14.39 -27.60
C ARG A 15 -13.43 -13.83 -26.70
N LEU A 16 -14.51 -14.57 -26.47
CA LEU A 16 -15.57 -14.18 -25.53
C LEU A 16 -15.08 -14.17 -24.09
N GLU A 17 -14.27 -15.14 -23.68
CA GLU A 17 -13.63 -15.15 -22.36
C GLU A 17 -12.67 -13.97 -22.16
N LYS A 18 -11.95 -13.55 -23.19
CA LYS A 18 -11.11 -12.35 -23.13
C LYS A 18 -11.92 -11.06 -22.98
N VAL A 19 -13.08 -10.98 -23.64
CA VAL A 19 -13.99 -9.83 -23.54
C VAL A 19 -14.73 -9.83 -22.19
N ALA A 20 -15.03 -11.01 -21.64
CA ALA A 20 -15.70 -11.15 -20.36
C ALA A 20 -14.78 -11.06 -19.14
N ARG A 21 -13.46 -10.89 -19.34
CA ARG A 21 -12.56 -10.68 -18.20
C ARG A 21 -12.84 -9.33 -17.57
N PRO A 22 -13.17 -9.30 -16.28
CA PRO A 22 -13.42 -8.05 -15.60
C PRO A 22 -12.19 -7.14 -15.70
N GLU A 23 -12.42 -5.88 -15.96
CA GLU A 23 -11.35 -4.89 -16.09
C GLU A 23 -10.60 -4.74 -14.76
N VAL A 24 -9.28 -4.81 -14.81
CA VAL A 24 -8.44 -4.50 -13.66
C VAL A 24 -8.25 -3.00 -13.59
N LYS A 25 -8.87 -2.40 -12.62
CA LYS A 25 -8.69 -0.98 -12.29
C LYS A 25 -7.52 -0.77 -11.34
N HIS A 26 -7.03 0.45 -11.26
CA HIS A 26 -5.99 0.81 -10.30
C HIS A 26 -6.17 2.23 -9.79
N LYS A 27 -5.83 2.42 -8.52
CA LYS A 27 -5.65 3.73 -7.90
C LYS A 27 -4.21 3.87 -7.48
N ALA A 28 -3.56 4.95 -7.91
CA ALA A 28 -2.19 5.29 -7.53
C ALA A 28 -2.17 6.65 -6.84
N ILE A 29 -1.39 6.75 -5.77
CA ILE A 29 -1.16 8.01 -5.05
C ILE A 29 0.33 8.11 -4.72
N SER A 30 0.86 9.31 -4.78
CA SER A 30 2.22 9.64 -4.32
C SER A 30 2.18 10.67 -3.20
N SER A 31 3.23 10.70 -2.39
CA SER A 31 3.40 11.71 -1.33
C SER A 31 3.64 13.13 -1.88
N GLY A 32 3.90 13.28 -3.17
CA GLY A 32 4.23 14.57 -3.79
C GLY A 32 5.64 15.09 -3.46
N GLY A 33 6.33 14.49 -2.51
CA GLY A 33 7.67 14.87 -2.06
C GLY A 33 8.09 14.08 -0.83
N PHE A 34 9.20 14.48 -0.25
CA PHE A 34 9.68 13.91 1.01
C PHE A 34 8.88 14.47 2.19
N ALA A 35 8.42 13.57 3.05
CA ALA A 35 7.73 13.87 4.28
C ALA A 35 8.42 13.17 5.45
N THR A 36 8.47 13.83 6.60
CA THR A 36 9.04 13.26 7.84
C THR A 36 8.20 12.08 8.32
N ILE A 37 8.85 10.99 8.70
CA ILE A 37 8.20 9.84 9.32
C ILE A 37 8.10 10.07 10.82
N GLY A 38 6.89 9.93 11.36
CA GLY A 38 6.64 10.04 12.79
C GLY A 38 7.27 8.91 13.60
N SER A 39 7.69 9.21 14.84
CA SER A 39 8.25 8.22 15.77
C SER A 39 7.18 7.53 16.63
N ASN A 40 6.26 8.32 17.20
CA ASN A 40 5.29 7.81 18.17
C ASN A 40 4.00 7.29 17.52
N PHE A 41 3.51 7.98 16.50
CA PHE A 41 2.23 7.64 15.84
C PHE A 41 2.41 7.13 14.43
N GLY A 42 3.63 7.13 13.92
CA GLY A 42 3.92 6.70 12.56
C GLY A 42 3.18 7.48 11.47
N THR A 43 3.41 7.10 10.24
CA THR A 43 2.65 7.58 9.08
C THR A 43 1.76 6.45 8.58
N LEU A 44 0.45 6.68 8.57
CA LEU A 44 -0.54 5.69 8.14
C LEU A 44 -0.99 5.97 6.72
N ILE A 45 -0.96 4.93 5.90
CA ILE A 45 -1.47 4.94 4.53
C ILE A 45 -2.62 3.93 4.43
N HIS A 46 -3.72 4.36 3.83
CA HIS A 46 -4.88 3.56 3.50
C HIS A 46 -4.93 3.27 1.99
N PRO A 47 -4.23 2.28 1.47
CA PRO A 47 -4.13 2.07 0.03
C PRO A 47 -5.43 1.64 -0.63
N GLN A 48 -6.41 1.20 0.14
CA GLN A 48 -7.69 0.70 -0.35
C GLN A 48 -8.84 1.71 -0.21
N ARG A 49 -8.57 2.96 0.14
CA ARG A 49 -9.60 4.01 0.09
C ARG A 49 -9.99 4.29 -1.35
N LEU A 50 -11.23 4.00 -1.72
CA LEU A 50 -11.77 4.19 -3.07
C LEU A 50 -13.03 5.04 -3.00
N GLN A 51 -13.13 6.02 -3.91
CA GLN A 51 -14.33 6.79 -4.14
C GLN A 51 -15.24 6.03 -5.12
N ALA A 52 -16.56 6.12 -4.94
CA ALA A 52 -17.51 5.65 -5.93
C ALA A 52 -17.50 6.59 -7.15
N GLY A 53 -17.59 6.04 -8.36
CA GLY A 53 -17.58 6.80 -9.59
C GLY A 53 -17.32 5.92 -10.81
N THR A 54 -17.28 6.53 -11.97
CA THR A 54 -17.07 5.86 -13.26
C THR A 54 -15.64 6.01 -13.78
N SER A 55 -14.78 6.78 -13.11
CA SER A 55 -13.39 6.95 -13.52
C SER A 55 -12.57 5.68 -13.27
N ARG A 56 -11.40 5.59 -13.92
CA ARG A 56 -10.52 4.41 -13.86
C ARG A 56 -9.98 4.12 -12.47
N ASP A 57 -9.87 5.12 -11.62
CA ASP A 57 -9.39 5.05 -10.24
C ASP A 57 -10.52 4.98 -9.21
N SER A 58 -11.77 4.90 -9.67
CA SER A 58 -12.98 4.84 -8.87
C SER A 58 -13.62 3.47 -8.93
N ARG A 59 -14.35 3.09 -7.86
CA ARG A 59 -15.15 1.88 -7.83
C ARG A 59 -16.56 2.12 -8.39
N VAL A 60 -17.10 1.12 -9.05
CA VAL A 60 -18.53 1.06 -9.42
C VAL A 60 -19.23 0.12 -8.44
N GLY A 61 -20.16 0.67 -7.64
CA GLY A 61 -20.86 -0.08 -6.59
C GLY A 61 -20.05 -0.23 -5.28
N ASP A 62 -20.57 -1.05 -4.37
CA ASP A 62 -20.10 -1.16 -2.99
C ASP A 62 -19.15 -2.35 -2.75
N LYS A 63 -18.89 -3.13 -3.77
CA LYS A 63 -18.05 -4.34 -3.66
C LYS A 63 -17.02 -4.37 -4.74
N VAL A 64 -15.75 -4.57 -4.34
CA VAL A 64 -14.63 -4.79 -5.26
C VAL A 64 -13.83 -6.01 -4.81
N LYS A 65 -13.06 -6.60 -5.72
CA LYS A 65 -12.07 -7.63 -5.41
C LYS A 65 -10.68 -7.00 -5.44
N SER A 66 -10.06 -6.89 -4.28
CA SER A 66 -8.67 -6.43 -4.18
C SER A 66 -7.72 -7.48 -4.74
N ARG A 67 -6.82 -7.09 -5.62
CA ARG A 67 -5.87 -7.98 -6.28
C ARG A 67 -4.49 -7.91 -5.64
N ASN A 68 -3.91 -6.72 -5.61
CA ASN A 68 -2.61 -6.47 -4.98
C ASN A 68 -2.39 -4.98 -4.71
N ILE A 69 -1.48 -4.72 -3.78
CA ILE A 69 -1.00 -3.39 -3.43
C ILE A 69 0.50 -3.36 -3.70
N ARG A 70 0.95 -2.42 -4.50
CA ARG A 70 2.36 -2.16 -4.76
C ARG A 70 2.77 -0.89 -4.04
N PHE A 71 3.86 -0.95 -3.31
CA PHE A 71 4.49 0.20 -2.65
C PHE A 71 5.91 0.38 -3.17
N GLN A 72 6.28 1.64 -3.38
CA GLN A 72 7.64 2.05 -3.70
C GLN A 72 7.94 3.32 -2.94
N GLY A 73 9.10 3.38 -2.29
CA GLY A 73 9.52 4.54 -1.54
C GLY A 73 11.04 4.75 -1.61
N ILE A 74 11.44 5.97 -1.39
CA ILE A 74 12.84 6.37 -1.21
C ILE A 74 12.93 7.00 0.17
N LEU A 75 13.80 6.46 1.00
CA LEU A 75 14.13 6.98 2.32
C LEU A 75 15.43 7.79 2.26
N LYS A 76 15.48 8.83 3.06
CA LYS A 76 16.69 9.62 3.32
C LYS A 76 16.69 10.20 4.73
N MET A 77 17.83 10.68 5.18
CA MET A 77 17.90 11.58 6.33
C MET A 77 17.56 13.01 5.85
N PRO A 78 17.01 13.88 6.72
CA PRO A 78 16.86 15.31 6.41
C PRO A 78 18.22 15.98 6.22
N ALA A 79 18.18 17.19 5.71
CA ALA A 79 19.35 18.05 5.76
C ALA A 79 19.66 18.39 7.23
N ASN A 80 20.92 18.29 7.64
CA ASN A 80 21.37 18.53 9.02
C ASN A 80 20.66 17.65 10.07
N PRO A 81 20.74 16.31 9.96
CA PRO A 81 20.11 15.42 10.91
C PRO A 81 20.78 15.50 12.27
N THR A 82 19.99 15.41 13.35
CA THR A 82 20.51 15.36 14.72
C THR A 82 21.26 14.06 15.02
N ASN A 83 20.86 12.98 14.35
CA ASN A 83 21.43 11.65 14.52
C ASN A 83 22.11 11.20 13.22
N SER A 84 23.20 10.46 13.33
CA SER A 84 23.92 9.91 12.18
C SER A 84 23.16 8.78 11.49
N THR A 85 22.24 8.12 12.19
CA THR A 85 21.45 7.00 11.70
C THR A 85 20.01 7.08 12.18
N CYS A 86 19.10 6.47 11.43
CA CYS A 86 17.72 6.31 11.83
C CYS A 86 17.18 4.96 11.32
N ALA A 87 16.67 4.13 12.21
CA ALA A 87 15.96 2.93 11.83
C ALA A 87 14.52 3.28 11.44
N VAL A 88 14.04 2.66 10.37
CA VAL A 88 12.67 2.84 9.86
C VAL A 88 12.02 1.49 9.70
N ARG A 89 10.82 1.35 10.26
CA ARG A 89 10.01 0.14 10.18
C ARG A 89 8.80 0.37 9.29
N PHE A 90 8.57 -0.55 8.37
CA PHE A 90 7.37 -0.62 7.55
C PHE A 90 6.54 -1.82 7.97
N LEU A 91 5.36 -1.57 8.45
CA LEU A 91 4.38 -2.61 8.77
C LEU A 91 3.26 -2.60 7.73
N VAL A 92 3.01 -3.75 7.14
CA VAL A 92 1.80 -3.97 6.33
C VAL A 92 0.89 -4.88 7.13
N LEU A 93 -0.23 -4.35 7.52
CA LEU A 93 -1.22 -5.00 8.36
C LEU A 93 -2.51 -5.21 7.58
N ARG A 94 -3.25 -6.25 7.93
CA ARG A 94 -4.63 -6.42 7.51
C ARG A 94 -5.53 -6.41 8.74
N SER A 95 -6.49 -5.50 8.76
CA SER A 95 -7.47 -5.41 9.84
C SER A 95 -8.35 -6.65 9.91
N LYS A 96 -8.67 -7.10 11.12
CA LYS A 96 -9.63 -8.17 11.40
C LYS A 96 -11.06 -7.65 11.58
N GLY A 97 -11.21 -6.35 11.81
CA GLY A 97 -12.50 -5.68 12.02
C GLY A 97 -12.47 -4.23 11.56
N GLN A 98 -13.54 -3.50 11.81
CA GLN A 98 -13.77 -2.13 11.37
C GLN A 98 -13.07 -1.07 12.25
N ASP A 99 -12.74 -1.43 13.50
CA ASP A 99 -12.34 -0.47 14.52
C ASP A 99 -10.82 -0.32 14.70
N SER A 100 -10.05 -0.48 13.62
CA SER A 100 -8.62 -0.25 13.66
C SER A 100 -8.32 1.25 13.71
N THR A 101 -8.10 1.77 14.90
CA THR A 101 -7.68 3.17 15.11
C THR A 101 -6.16 3.28 15.13
N THR A 102 -5.64 4.49 14.90
CA THR A 102 -4.20 4.75 15.02
C THR A 102 -3.65 4.50 16.43
N SER A 103 -4.51 4.56 17.46
CA SER A 103 -4.15 4.27 18.86
C SER A 103 -3.85 2.78 19.12
N ASP A 104 -4.30 1.88 18.24
CA ASP A 104 -4.03 0.45 18.34
C ASP A 104 -2.69 0.04 17.74
N MET A 105 -1.93 1.00 17.23
CA MET A 105 -0.67 0.75 16.57
C MET A 105 0.50 0.74 17.53
N PRO A 106 1.43 -0.19 17.34
CA PRO A 106 2.67 -0.17 18.08
C PRO A 106 3.46 1.10 17.74
N ASN A 107 4.33 1.50 18.62
CA ASN A 107 5.44 2.38 18.28
C ASN A 107 6.45 1.62 17.39
N TRP A 108 7.54 2.27 16.99
CA TRP A 108 8.47 1.70 16.02
C TRP A 108 9.06 0.32 16.43
N TYR A 109 9.15 0.00 17.72
CA TYR A 109 9.70 -1.27 18.24
C TYR A 109 8.64 -2.17 18.92
N GLY A 110 7.43 -1.69 19.10
CA GLY A 110 6.37 -2.43 19.77
C GLY A 110 5.83 -3.61 18.97
N SER A 111 5.23 -4.57 19.67
CA SER A 111 4.49 -5.67 19.05
C SER A 111 3.17 -5.19 18.49
N VAL A 112 2.71 -5.84 17.44
CA VAL A 112 1.38 -5.61 16.85
C VAL A 112 0.35 -6.36 17.68
N ASP A 113 -0.80 -5.74 17.91
CA ASP A 113 -1.96 -6.40 18.51
C ASP A 113 -2.51 -7.45 17.51
N GLU A 114 -2.19 -8.71 17.78
CA GLU A 114 -2.59 -9.83 16.92
C GLU A 114 -4.09 -10.13 16.99
N ASP A 115 -4.81 -9.65 17.99
CA ASP A 115 -6.27 -9.79 18.06
C ASP A 115 -6.97 -8.89 17.05
N LYS A 116 -6.38 -7.73 16.75
CA LYS A 116 -6.93 -6.74 15.83
C LYS A 116 -6.38 -6.84 14.39
N PHE A 117 -5.15 -7.34 14.23
CA PHE A 117 -4.46 -7.33 12.95
C PHE A 117 -3.81 -8.67 12.59
N PHE A 118 -3.70 -8.90 11.29
CA PHE A 118 -2.76 -9.86 10.73
C PHE A 118 -1.53 -9.10 10.22
N VAL A 119 -0.35 -9.48 10.66
CA VAL A 119 0.90 -8.95 10.11
C VAL A 119 1.19 -9.63 8.76
N ILE A 120 1.20 -8.84 7.71
CA ILE A 120 1.47 -9.32 6.35
C ILE A 120 2.94 -9.16 5.99
N LYS A 121 3.52 -8.01 6.38
CA LYS A 121 4.95 -7.72 6.25
C LYS A 121 5.41 -6.86 7.41
N ASP A 122 6.61 -7.14 7.85
CA ASP A 122 7.35 -6.34 8.82
C ASP A 122 8.76 -6.16 8.27
N ILE A 123 9.10 -4.94 7.88
CA ILE A 123 10.36 -4.63 7.22
C ILE A 123 11.06 -3.56 8.04
N LEU A 124 12.19 -3.93 8.64
CA LEU A 124 13.09 -3.00 9.31
C LEU A 124 14.22 -2.63 8.37
N THR A 125 14.53 -1.36 8.28
CA THR A 125 15.64 -0.83 7.48
C THR A 125 16.26 0.35 8.19
N GLN A 126 17.44 0.77 7.75
CA GLN A 126 18.18 1.90 8.32
C GLN A 126 18.64 2.83 7.22
N VAL A 127 18.60 4.12 7.49
CA VAL A 127 19.23 5.18 6.70
C VAL A 127 20.32 5.86 7.55
N SER A 128 21.35 6.36 6.87
CA SER A 128 22.46 7.01 7.53
C SER A 128 22.74 8.35 6.89
N ALA A 129 23.12 9.31 7.70
CA ALA A 129 23.69 10.55 7.23
C ALA A 129 25.11 10.31 6.71
N VAL A 130 25.54 11.15 5.81
CA VAL A 130 26.94 11.19 5.36
C VAL A 130 27.67 12.24 6.19
N ASP A 131 28.77 11.84 6.81
CA ASP A 131 29.61 12.74 7.59
C ASP A 131 30.38 13.68 6.64
N GLY A 132 30.10 14.96 6.73
CA GLY A 132 30.93 16.01 6.12
C GLY A 132 31.75 16.68 7.22
N THR A 133 32.92 17.13 6.92
CA THR A 133 34.02 17.63 7.80
C THR A 133 33.64 18.55 8.99
N SER A 134 32.59 18.38 9.70
CA SER A 134 32.14 18.90 11.01
C SER A 134 30.61 19.02 11.17
N THR A 135 29.85 18.75 10.14
CA THR A 135 28.36 18.70 10.19
C THR A 135 27.86 17.53 9.36
N LEU A 136 26.87 16.80 9.87
CA LEU A 136 26.22 15.75 9.12
C LEU A 136 25.51 16.39 7.92
N THR A 137 26.06 16.21 6.73
CA THR A 137 25.51 16.78 5.50
C THR A 137 25.22 15.65 4.52
N GLY A 138 24.01 15.63 4.01
CA GLY A 138 23.61 14.63 3.03
C GLY A 138 23.09 13.34 3.66
N SER A 139 22.71 12.41 2.82
CA SER A 139 22.06 11.17 3.22
C SER A 139 22.26 10.09 2.18
N THR A 140 22.41 8.86 2.62
CA THR A 140 22.28 7.71 1.75
C THR A 140 20.81 7.55 1.37
N LEU A 141 20.54 7.37 0.06
CA LEU A 141 19.20 7.06 -0.41
C LEU A 141 18.94 5.56 -0.31
N LYS A 142 17.87 5.18 0.35
CA LYS A 142 17.44 3.78 0.48
C LYS A 142 16.14 3.55 -0.28
N ASN A 143 16.17 2.67 -1.25
CA ASN A 143 14.96 2.25 -1.97
C ASN A 143 14.22 1.15 -1.21
N ILE A 144 12.93 1.34 -1.01
CA ILE A 144 12.00 0.36 -0.44
C ILE A 144 10.95 0.01 -1.49
N LYS A 145 10.82 -1.27 -1.78
CA LYS A 145 9.79 -1.78 -2.70
C LYS A 145 9.19 -3.06 -2.16
N PHE A 146 7.88 -3.11 -2.12
CA PHE A 146 7.20 -4.37 -1.84
C PHE A 146 5.87 -4.46 -2.58
N ASN A 147 5.43 -5.69 -2.76
CA ASN A 147 4.13 -6.04 -3.32
C ASN A 147 3.40 -6.92 -2.33
N VAL A 148 2.12 -6.66 -2.15
CA VAL A 148 1.23 -7.39 -1.26
C VAL A 148 0.11 -7.99 -2.09
N SER A 149 0.13 -9.32 -2.24
CA SER A 149 -1.01 -10.03 -2.83
C SER A 149 -2.16 -10.05 -1.84
N THR A 150 -3.32 -9.57 -2.26
CA THR A 150 -4.52 -9.56 -1.41
C THR A 150 -5.44 -10.77 -1.65
N GLY A 151 -5.03 -11.68 -2.56
CA GLY A 151 -5.72 -12.95 -2.79
C GLY A 151 -7.15 -12.80 -3.34
N LEU A 152 -7.41 -11.74 -4.11
CA LEU A 152 -8.73 -11.41 -4.65
C LEU A 152 -9.81 -11.28 -3.55
N ARG A 153 -9.42 -10.78 -2.38
CA ARG A 153 -10.35 -10.57 -1.27
C ARG A 153 -11.42 -9.57 -1.65
N LYS A 154 -12.64 -9.90 -1.26
CA LYS A 154 -13.80 -9.00 -1.41
C LYS A 154 -13.69 -7.89 -0.37
N LEU A 155 -13.74 -6.66 -0.83
CA LEU A 155 -13.86 -5.45 -0.03
C LEU A 155 -15.26 -4.92 -0.18
N GLN A 156 -15.85 -4.50 0.93
CA GLN A 156 -17.16 -3.87 0.97
C GLN A 156 -17.01 -2.44 1.46
N TYR A 157 -17.71 -1.53 0.81
CA TYR A 157 -17.73 -0.11 1.15
C TYR A 157 -19.13 0.33 1.52
N ASP A 158 -19.23 1.40 2.29
CA ASP A 158 -20.47 2.07 2.61
C ASP A 158 -20.43 3.49 2.04
N GLY A 159 -21.46 3.85 1.27
CA GLY A 159 -21.57 5.19 0.69
C GLY A 159 -20.66 5.49 -0.49
N THR A 160 -20.66 6.75 -0.91
CA THR A 160 -20.02 7.23 -2.16
C THR A 160 -18.68 7.93 -1.93
N ALA A 161 -18.35 8.29 -0.69
CA ALA A 161 -17.13 9.02 -0.36
C ALA A 161 -15.86 8.18 -0.58
N ASN A 162 -14.70 8.85 -0.54
CA ASN A 162 -13.40 8.19 -0.55
C ASN A 162 -13.13 7.57 0.83
N GLN A 163 -13.62 6.37 1.04
CA GLN A 163 -13.64 5.68 2.32
C GLN A 163 -12.76 4.43 2.32
N SER A 164 -12.34 4.02 3.52
CA SER A 164 -11.79 2.70 3.77
C SER A 164 -12.87 1.63 3.62
N PRO A 165 -12.52 0.40 3.20
CA PRO A 165 -13.48 -0.69 3.17
C PRO A 165 -13.89 -1.08 4.59
N LEU A 166 -15.13 -1.56 4.73
CA LEU A 166 -15.70 -2.05 6.00
C LEU A 166 -15.02 -3.34 6.51
N ASN A 167 -14.28 -4.03 5.65
CA ASN A 167 -13.67 -5.30 5.98
C ASN A 167 -12.35 -5.51 5.24
N ASN A 168 -11.50 -6.36 5.80
CA ASN A 168 -10.24 -6.79 5.18
C ASN A 168 -9.33 -5.64 4.71
N GLU A 169 -9.39 -4.48 5.37
CA GLU A 169 -8.55 -3.35 5.03
C GLU A 169 -7.07 -3.68 5.23
N TYR A 170 -6.26 -3.34 4.24
CA TYR A 170 -4.81 -3.37 4.34
C TYR A 170 -4.31 -1.96 4.67
N LEU A 171 -3.44 -1.90 5.65
CA LEU A 171 -2.86 -0.68 6.19
C LEU A 171 -1.34 -0.74 6.00
N ILE A 172 -0.74 0.37 5.63
CA ILE A 172 0.72 0.50 5.58
C ILE A 172 1.12 1.54 6.60
N TYR A 173 1.88 1.12 7.60
CA TYR A 173 2.46 2.00 8.61
C TYR A 173 3.95 2.16 8.38
N MET A 174 4.42 3.38 8.60
CA MET A 174 5.83 3.73 8.57
C MET A 174 6.18 4.41 9.89
N PHE A 175 7.16 3.86 10.59
CA PHE A 175 7.67 4.40 11.85
C PHE A 175 9.16 4.67 11.72
N ALA A 176 9.63 5.76 12.29
CA ALA A 176 11.03 6.03 12.45
C ALA A 176 11.42 5.95 13.93
N GLU A 177 12.60 5.44 14.23
CA GLU A 177 13.16 5.38 15.58
C GLU A 177 13.23 6.76 16.24
N ASN A 178 13.59 7.73 15.42
CA ASN A 178 13.58 9.14 15.78
C ASN A 178 13.01 9.93 14.58
N GLN A 179 12.65 11.18 14.76
CA GLN A 179 12.07 12.00 13.69
C GLN A 179 13.09 12.48 12.64
N SER A 180 14.14 11.70 12.41
CA SER A 180 15.23 12.05 11.51
C SER A 180 15.18 11.35 10.15
N ALA A 181 14.10 10.65 9.82
CA ALA A 181 13.94 10.03 8.51
C ALA A 181 12.81 10.68 7.71
N GLU A 182 13.06 10.86 6.42
CA GLU A 182 12.09 11.34 5.45
C GLU A 182 11.83 10.28 4.39
N VAL A 183 10.61 10.23 3.88
CA VAL A 183 10.20 9.32 2.81
C VAL A 183 9.47 10.05 1.70
N ALA A 184 9.84 9.76 0.47
CA ALA A 184 9.00 10.01 -0.69
C ALA A 184 8.50 8.67 -1.20
N TYR A 185 7.20 8.53 -1.39
CA TYR A 185 6.61 7.24 -1.75
C TYR A 185 5.50 7.38 -2.78
N ASN A 186 5.26 6.28 -3.47
CA ASN A 186 4.03 6.04 -4.20
C ASN A 186 3.48 4.64 -3.86
N TRP A 187 2.19 4.49 -3.99
CA TRP A 187 1.54 3.21 -3.91
C TRP A 187 0.46 3.08 -4.98
N THR A 188 0.20 1.85 -5.38
CA THR A 188 -0.84 1.52 -6.36
C THR A 188 -1.63 0.33 -5.85
N HIS A 189 -2.93 0.50 -5.74
CA HIS A 189 -3.89 -0.58 -5.45
C HIS A 189 -4.54 -1.03 -6.76
N TYR A 190 -4.43 -2.32 -7.06
CA TYR A 190 -5.07 -2.96 -8.20
C TYR A 190 -6.30 -3.73 -7.72
N TYR A 191 -7.42 -3.53 -8.36
CA TYR A 191 -8.70 -4.13 -7.99
C TYR A 191 -9.56 -4.42 -9.22
N ILE A 192 -10.62 -5.20 -9.01
CA ILE A 192 -11.61 -5.59 -10.01
C ILE A 192 -12.96 -5.21 -9.44
N ASP A 193 -13.75 -4.44 -10.20
CA ASP A 193 -15.15 -4.22 -9.87
C ASP A 193 -15.96 -5.52 -10.06
N ASN A 194 -16.99 -5.68 -9.24
CA ASN A 194 -17.90 -6.83 -9.33
C ASN A 194 -19.10 -6.52 -10.22
#